data_8b1ac5ac903200597b9f93d2cd49454e
#
_entry.id   8b1ac5ac903200597b9f93d2cd49454e
#
_cell.length_a   1.000
_cell.length_b   1.000
_cell.length_c   1.000
_cell.angle_alpha   90.00
_cell.angle_beta   90.00
_cell.angle_gamma   90.00
#
_symmetry.space_group_name_H-M   'P 1'
#
loop_
_entity.id
_entity.type
_entity.pdbx_description
1 polymer ?
#
loop_
_entity_poly.entity_id
_entity_poly.type
_entity_poly.pdbx_seq_one_letter_code
_entity_poly.pdbx_strand_id
1 'polypeptide(L)'
;MNLLIKIFATFFVLTNISLSNEVNVFSSRHYDSDIQLYKIFTEKTGIIVNVISGKDAALQKRIIEEGSDSKADLYMTSDAGRLGYFNQKEMFQNSMSPIIKQKVPENFRNQNWTAISKRARIFYYSKDRVTKEELESLSYEDLSNSKWKNRIVVRQSNNIYNQSWVASLISNNGSGKIEKWAKEIVSNFARSPKGNDRAQILAVAAGEADLAIANTYYYALMLSGQKGKDQQEAAKKVTPFFPNQNDRGTHMNISGAGVLKNSPNPKNAIKLLEFLLTKEAQTHIVNNTFEYPIINDVEPNQIIKDMGNDFKQDLETNVNDYTKYQSEALEIMLRAGWK
;
A
#
# COMPACT_ATOMS: atom_id res chain seq x y z
N MET A 1 47.44 -42.43 55.44
CA MET A 1 47.52 -42.01 54.03
C MET A 1 46.11 -41.76 53.55
N ASN A 2 45.60 -40.49 53.79
CA ASN A 2 44.21 -40.09 53.54
C ASN A 2 44.13 -39.43 52.17
N LEU A 3 43.37 -40.05 51.26
CA LEU A 3 43.10 -39.54 49.89
C LEU A 3 41.89 -38.60 49.97
N LEU A 4 42.12 -37.31 49.88
CA LEU A 4 41.06 -36.27 49.77
C LEU A 4 40.58 -36.22 48.33
N ILE A 5 39.37 -36.74 48.04
CA ILE A 5 38.66 -36.56 46.77
C ILE A 5 38.03 -35.18 46.75
N LYS A 6 38.56 -34.24 45.95
CA LYS A 6 37.90 -32.95 45.64
C LYS A 6 36.83 -33.17 44.57
N ILE A 7 35.54 -33.10 44.94
CA ILE A 7 34.43 -33.07 44.04
C ILE A 7 34.29 -31.63 43.48
N PHE A 8 34.60 -31.46 42.21
CA PHE A 8 34.31 -30.21 41.49
C PHE A 8 32.85 -30.23 41.05
N ALA A 9 31.98 -29.50 41.73
CA ALA A 9 30.59 -29.27 41.27
C ALA A 9 30.61 -28.20 40.20
N THR A 10 30.45 -28.62 38.94
CA THR A 10 30.26 -27.70 37.82
C THR A 10 28.83 -27.18 37.87
N PHE A 11 28.65 -25.92 38.30
CA PHE A 11 27.37 -25.24 38.24
C PHE A 11 27.08 -24.86 36.78
N PHE A 12 26.18 -25.58 36.11
CA PHE A 12 25.63 -25.21 34.81
C PHE A 12 24.60 -24.08 35.06
N VAL A 13 25.00 -22.83 34.84
CA VAL A 13 24.08 -21.70 34.82
C VAL A 13 23.30 -21.81 33.52
N LEU A 14 22.10 -22.40 33.58
CA LEU A 14 21.08 -22.30 32.51
C LEU A 14 20.63 -20.83 32.49
N THR A 15 21.24 -20.04 31.62
CA THR A 15 20.71 -18.74 31.25
C THR A 15 19.40 -19.00 30.49
N ASN A 16 18.27 -18.90 31.18
CA ASN A 16 16.99 -18.76 30.56
C ASN A 16 17.01 -17.47 29.71
N ILE A 17 17.29 -17.58 28.42
CA ILE A 17 17.00 -16.51 27.47
C ILE A 17 15.48 -16.39 27.46
N SER A 18 14.96 -15.49 28.29
CA SER A 18 13.57 -15.09 28.20
C SER A 18 13.39 -14.46 26.83
N LEU A 19 12.89 -15.24 25.87
CA LEU A 19 12.44 -14.68 24.60
C LEU A 19 11.36 -13.66 24.95
N SER A 20 11.60 -12.41 24.63
CA SER A 20 10.60 -11.34 24.80
C SER A 20 9.30 -11.78 24.09
N ASN A 21 8.19 -11.82 24.82
CA ASN A 21 6.90 -12.22 24.27
C ASN A 21 6.21 -11.00 23.65
N GLU A 22 6.93 -10.31 22.79
CA GLU A 22 6.47 -9.10 22.13
C GLU A 22 6.88 -9.05 20.65
N VAL A 23 6.27 -8.12 19.93
CA VAL A 23 6.65 -7.71 18.58
C VAL A 23 6.51 -6.19 18.45
N ASN A 24 7.55 -5.52 17.95
CA ASN A 24 7.61 -4.07 17.81
C ASN A 24 7.39 -3.69 16.36
N VAL A 25 6.25 -3.05 16.04
CA VAL A 25 5.82 -2.67 14.70
C VAL A 25 6.09 -1.18 14.48
N PHE A 26 6.95 -0.85 13.54
CA PHE A 26 7.13 0.52 13.05
C PHE A 26 6.24 0.71 11.84
N SER A 27 5.16 1.52 11.99
CA SER A 27 4.10 1.63 11.00
C SER A 27 3.89 3.05 10.51
N SER A 28 3.93 3.24 9.20
CA SER A 28 3.40 4.44 8.53
C SER A 28 1.95 4.26 8.08
N ARG A 29 1.35 3.13 8.36
CA ARG A 29 -0.07 2.85 8.15
C ARG A 29 -0.85 3.42 9.33
N HIS A 30 -1.79 4.34 9.06
CA HIS A 30 -2.46 5.15 10.09
C HIS A 30 -3.95 4.79 10.24
N TYR A 31 -4.24 3.53 10.56
CA TYR A 31 -5.60 3.08 10.85
C TYR A 31 -5.74 2.75 12.33
N ASP A 32 -6.61 3.48 13.04
CA ASP A 32 -6.90 3.19 14.44
C ASP A 32 -7.46 1.78 14.64
N SER A 33 -8.11 1.23 13.61
CA SER A 33 -8.62 -0.13 13.59
C SER A 33 -7.53 -1.21 13.69
N ASP A 34 -6.29 -0.91 13.27
CA ASP A 34 -5.18 -1.86 13.38
C ASP A 34 -4.85 -2.14 14.87
N ILE A 35 -5.11 -1.19 15.79
CA ILE A 35 -4.91 -1.39 17.23
C ILE A 35 -5.81 -2.50 17.77
N GLN A 36 -7.08 -2.56 17.32
CA GLN A 36 -8.00 -3.63 17.73
C GLN A 36 -7.52 -4.98 17.19
N LEU A 37 -7.03 -5.00 15.97
CA LEU A 37 -6.49 -6.20 15.33
C LEU A 37 -5.29 -6.75 16.10
N TYR A 38 -4.40 -5.87 16.56
CA TYR A 38 -3.24 -6.26 17.37
C TYR A 38 -3.64 -6.77 18.76
N LYS A 39 -4.71 -6.25 19.37
CA LYS A 39 -5.27 -6.79 20.62
C LYS A 39 -5.77 -8.23 20.42
N ILE A 40 -6.51 -8.50 19.35
CA ILE A 40 -6.97 -9.87 19.01
C ILE A 40 -5.78 -10.81 18.85
N PHE A 41 -4.71 -10.38 18.20
CA PHE A 41 -3.49 -11.17 18.09
C PHE A 41 -2.86 -11.46 19.45
N THR A 42 -2.77 -10.47 20.31
CA THR A 42 -2.24 -10.63 21.67
C THR A 42 -3.08 -11.58 22.50
N GLU A 43 -4.40 -11.47 22.45
CA GLU A 43 -5.32 -12.36 23.16
C GLU A 43 -5.17 -13.83 22.71
N LYS A 44 -4.94 -14.06 21.42
CA LYS A 44 -4.80 -15.41 20.86
C LYS A 44 -3.42 -16.04 21.09
N THR A 45 -2.38 -15.25 21.16
CA THR A 45 -1.00 -15.74 21.15
C THR A 45 -0.21 -15.46 22.43
N GLY A 46 -0.69 -14.54 23.25
CA GLY A 46 0.05 -13.98 24.39
C GLY A 46 1.19 -13.04 23.97
N ILE A 47 1.40 -12.78 22.65
CA ILE A 47 2.46 -11.90 22.15
C ILE A 47 1.96 -10.46 22.16
N ILE A 48 2.65 -9.57 22.88
CA ILE A 48 2.31 -8.16 22.97
C ILE A 48 2.77 -7.44 21.69
N VAL A 49 1.87 -6.64 21.09
CA VAL A 49 2.21 -5.82 19.92
C VAL A 49 2.43 -4.38 20.35
N ASN A 50 3.67 -3.90 20.24
CA ASN A 50 4.04 -2.51 20.46
C ASN A 50 4.08 -1.76 19.12
N VAL A 51 3.38 -0.64 19.01
CA VAL A 51 3.30 0.11 17.73
C VAL A 51 3.96 1.47 17.88
N ILE A 52 4.88 1.76 16.96
CA ILE A 52 5.46 3.08 16.78
C ILE A 52 5.00 3.61 15.43
N SER A 53 4.07 4.58 15.48
CA SER A 53 3.52 5.21 14.28
C SER A 53 4.29 6.46 13.89
N GLY A 54 4.45 6.69 12.58
CA GLY A 54 5.15 7.86 12.08
C GLY A 54 5.10 8.02 10.55
N LYS A 55 5.72 9.10 10.07
CA LYS A 55 5.93 9.28 8.62
C LYS A 55 6.98 8.29 8.12
N ASP A 56 6.76 7.70 6.94
CA ASP A 56 7.69 6.70 6.37
C ASP A 56 9.16 7.11 6.44
N ALA A 57 9.49 8.27 5.91
CA ALA A 57 10.88 8.72 5.84
C ALA A 57 11.52 8.84 7.23
N ALA A 58 10.74 9.25 8.25
CA ALA A 58 11.23 9.36 9.62
C ALA A 58 11.45 7.98 10.26
N LEU A 59 10.52 7.04 10.04
CA LEU A 59 10.65 5.68 10.53
C LEU A 59 11.82 4.95 9.88
N GLN A 60 11.95 5.05 8.54
CA GLN A 60 13.06 4.45 7.81
C GLN A 60 14.40 5.01 8.27
N LYS A 61 14.50 6.34 8.38
CA LYS A 61 15.72 6.99 8.88
C LYS A 61 16.08 6.48 10.28
N ARG A 62 15.10 6.44 11.19
CA ARG A 62 15.29 5.95 12.56
C ARG A 62 15.81 4.50 12.59
N ILE A 63 15.18 3.59 11.84
CA ILE A 63 15.61 2.17 11.77
C ILE A 63 17.05 2.06 11.25
N ILE A 64 17.42 2.84 10.23
CA ILE A 64 18.77 2.84 9.66
C ILE A 64 19.80 3.38 10.68
N GLU A 65 19.48 4.47 11.38
CA GLU A 65 20.36 5.09 12.35
C GLU A 65 20.56 4.24 13.62
N GLU A 66 19.50 3.57 14.10
CA GLU A 66 19.55 2.65 15.22
C GLU A 66 20.33 1.36 14.87
N GLY A 67 20.34 0.94 13.60
CA GLY A 67 21.11 -0.21 13.12
C GLY A 67 20.81 -1.50 13.89
N SER A 68 21.85 -2.12 14.50
CA SER A 68 21.72 -3.33 15.33
C SER A 68 21.03 -3.10 16.66
N ASP A 69 20.98 -1.86 17.13
CA ASP A 69 20.36 -1.51 18.43
C ASP A 69 18.86 -1.23 18.30
N SER A 70 18.33 -1.24 17.07
CA SER A 70 16.90 -1.05 16.81
C SER A 70 16.08 -2.13 17.51
N LYS A 71 14.99 -1.70 18.15
CA LYS A 71 14.01 -2.60 18.74
C LYS A 71 12.90 -2.98 17.76
N ALA A 72 12.92 -2.43 16.56
CA ALA A 72 11.90 -2.69 15.55
C ALA A 72 11.99 -4.12 15.01
N ASP A 73 10.85 -4.82 15.00
CA ASP A 73 10.72 -6.16 14.42
C ASP A 73 10.13 -6.14 13.01
N LEU A 74 9.10 -5.31 12.82
CA LEU A 74 8.40 -5.13 11.55
C LEU A 74 8.41 -3.67 11.11
N TYR A 75 8.66 -3.45 9.83
CA TYR A 75 8.33 -2.19 9.17
C TYR A 75 7.12 -2.39 8.27
N MET A 76 6.06 -1.58 8.50
CA MET A 76 4.79 -1.64 7.79
C MET A 76 4.49 -0.32 7.10
N THR A 77 4.12 -0.38 5.82
CA THR A 77 3.81 0.80 5.01
C THR A 77 2.69 0.53 4.00
N SER A 78 2.17 1.59 3.41
CA SER A 78 1.05 1.53 2.47
C SER A 78 1.46 1.83 1.02
N ASP A 79 2.60 1.29 0.58
CA ASP A 79 3.05 1.37 -0.82
C ASP A 79 4.16 0.34 -1.11
N ALA A 80 4.03 -0.41 -2.23
CA ALA A 80 5.01 -1.41 -2.63
C ALA A 80 6.39 -0.80 -2.96
N GLY A 81 6.42 0.38 -3.57
CA GLY A 81 7.67 1.06 -3.89
C GLY A 81 8.49 1.40 -2.64
N ARG A 82 7.83 1.77 -1.55
CA ARG A 82 8.49 2.01 -0.25
C ARG A 82 9.05 0.74 0.38
N LEU A 83 8.30 -0.37 0.31
CA LEU A 83 8.81 -1.66 0.76
C LEU A 83 10.02 -2.09 -0.05
N GLY A 84 9.93 -1.98 -1.36
CA GLY A 84 11.02 -2.33 -2.26
C GLY A 84 12.25 -1.45 -2.07
N TYR A 85 12.10 -0.13 -1.89
CA TYR A 85 13.20 0.77 -1.57
C TYR A 85 13.93 0.34 -0.29
N PHE A 86 13.17 0.00 0.77
CA PHE A 86 13.75 -0.44 2.04
C PHE A 86 14.40 -1.82 1.92
N ASN A 87 13.85 -2.68 1.05
CA ASN A 87 14.46 -3.96 0.69
C ASN A 87 15.77 -3.80 -0.09
N GLN A 88 15.87 -2.84 -1.02
CA GLN A 88 17.12 -2.53 -1.74
C GLN A 88 18.25 -2.02 -0.80
N LYS A 89 17.88 -1.45 0.35
CA LYS A 89 18.81 -1.09 1.43
C LYS A 89 19.20 -2.27 2.32
N GLU A 90 18.79 -3.50 1.96
CA GLU A 90 19.03 -4.72 2.73
C GLU A 90 18.55 -4.65 4.19
N MET A 91 17.47 -3.90 4.43
CA MET A 91 16.92 -3.69 5.77
C MET A 91 15.99 -4.81 6.23
N PHE A 92 15.58 -5.70 5.32
CA PHE A 92 14.72 -6.84 5.62
C PHE A 92 15.51 -8.16 5.61
N GLN A 93 15.02 -9.14 6.36
CA GLN A 93 15.43 -10.52 6.29
C GLN A 93 14.34 -11.39 5.62
N ASN A 94 14.70 -12.62 5.27
CA ASN A 94 13.72 -13.56 4.72
C ASN A 94 12.62 -13.84 5.76
N SER A 95 11.38 -13.55 5.38
CA SER A 95 10.18 -13.74 6.22
C SER A 95 9.14 -14.65 5.55
N MET A 96 9.52 -15.35 4.47
CA MET A 96 8.60 -16.08 3.61
C MET A 96 8.24 -17.47 4.17
N SER A 97 7.25 -17.50 5.06
CA SER A 97 6.70 -18.74 5.60
C SER A 97 5.84 -19.50 4.56
N PRO A 98 5.59 -20.82 4.76
CA PRO A 98 4.67 -21.58 3.91
C PRO A 98 3.26 -20.98 3.84
N ILE A 99 2.75 -20.42 4.96
CA ILE A 99 1.43 -19.77 5.04
C ILE A 99 1.40 -18.53 4.15
N ILE A 100 2.41 -17.67 4.22
CA ILE A 100 2.49 -16.47 3.39
C ILE A 100 2.56 -16.85 1.91
N LYS A 101 3.39 -17.83 1.55
CA LYS A 101 3.50 -18.32 0.17
C LYS A 101 2.19 -18.85 -0.39
N GLN A 102 1.42 -19.55 0.42
CA GLN A 102 0.14 -20.12 0.03
C GLN A 102 -0.95 -19.06 -0.15
N LYS A 103 -0.99 -18.05 0.73
CA LYS A 103 -2.11 -17.10 0.81
C LYS A 103 -1.93 -15.85 -0.04
N VAL A 104 -0.70 -15.39 -0.23
CA VAL A 104 -0.42 -14.15 -0.95
C VAL A 104 0.08 -14.45 -2.35
N PRO A 105 -0.57 -13.95 -3.42
CA PRO A 105 -0.11 -14.09 -4.79
C PRO A 105 1.33 -13.59 -4.98
N GLU A 106 2.08 -14.23 -5.88
CA GLU A 106 3.52 -14.00 -6.04
C GLU A 106 3.84 -12.55 -6.45
N ASN A 107 3.01 -11.94 -7.26
CA ASN A 107 3.17 -10.55 -7.69
C ASN A 107 2.96 -9.52 -6.56
N PHE A 108 2.49 -9.94 -5.38
CA PHE A 108 2.26 -9.08 -4.21
C PHE A 108 3.19 -9.40 -3.02
N ARG A 109 4.27 -10.14 -3.25
CA ARG A 109 5.28 -10.47 -2.24
C ARG A 109 6.65 -10.69 -2.88
N ASN A 110 7.68 -10.76 -2.04
CA ASN A 110 8.97 -11.34 -2.40
C ASN A 110 9.51 -12.17 -1.21
N GLN A 111 10.81 -12.47 -1.17
CA GLN A 111 11.37 -13.26 -0.08
C GLN A 111 11.38 -12.54 1.28
N ASN A 112 11.36 -11.21 1.28
CA ASN A 112 11.65 -10.39 2.45
C ASN A 112 10.45 -9.56 2.96
N TRP A 113 9.39 -9.41 2.16
CA TRP A 113 8.19 -8.70 2.55
C TRP A 113 6.93 -9.28 1.88
N THR A 114 5.77 -8.98 2.45
CA THR A 114 4.48 -9.44 1.94
C THR A 114 3.42 -8.34 1.99
N ALA A 115 2.48 -8.38 1.06
CA ALA A 115 1.27 -7.57 1.14
C ALA A 115 0.35 -8.06 2.28
N ILE A 116 -0.41 -7.11 2.83
CA ILE A 116 -1.43 -7.33 3.85
C ILE A 116 -2.82 -7.00 3.29
N SER A 117 -2.90 -6.01 2.43
CA SER A 117 -4.11 -5.58 1.73
C SER A 117 -3.74 -4.93 0.40
N LYS A 118 -4.71 -4.73 -0.48
CA LYS A 118 -4.49 -4.09 -1.79
C LYS A 118 -5.56 -3.05 -2.10
N ARG A 119 -5.25 -2.14 -3.03
CA ARG A 119 -6.16 -1.11 -3.54
C ARG A 119 -5.89 -0.86 -5.01
N ALA A 120 -6.93 -0.43 -5.71
CA ALA A 120 -6.82 0.04 -7.08
C ALA A 120 -6.67 1.57 -7.11
N ARG A 121 -5.94 2.10 -8.12
CA ARG A 121 -5.91 3.50 -8.45
C ARG A 121 -6.74 3.71 -9.70
N ILE A 122 -7.89 4.38 -9.57
CA ILE A 122 -8.92 4.43 -10.58
C ILE A 122 -9.29 5.88 -10.95
N PHE A 123 -10.20 6.02 -11.90
CA PHE A 123 -10.79 7.30 -12.27
C PHE A 123 -12.10 7.53 -11.53
N TYR A 124 -12.39 8.81 -11.27
CA TYR A 124 -13.66 9.29 -10.75
C TYR A 124 -14.13 10.40 -11.66
N TYR A 125 -15.30 10.23 -12.27
CA TYR A 125 -15.78 11.15 -13.30
C TYR A 125 -17.17 11.72 -12.96
N SER A 126 -17.50 12.85 -13.60
CA SER A 126 -18.82 13.46 -13.55
C SER A 126 -19.71 12.88 -14.66
N LYS A 127 -20.84 12.27 -14.30
CA LYS A 127 -21.81 11.73 -15.27
C LYS A 127 -22.42 12.81 -16.20
N ASP A 128 -22.44 14.06 -15.74
CA ASP A 128 -23.03 15.15 -16.49
C ASP A 128 -22.07 15.74 -17.54
N ARG A 129 -20.75 15.46 -17.43
CA ARG A 129 -19.70 16.07 -18.24
C ARG A 129 -18.82 15.08 -19.00
N VAL A 130 -18.92 13.79 -18.68
CA VAL A 130 -18.20 12.72 -19.37
C VAL A 130 -19.21 11.72 -19.90
N THR A 131 -19.17 11.46 -21.20
CA THR A 131 -20.11 10.55 -21.86
C THR A 131 -19.64 9.09 -21.74
N LYS A 132 -20.55 8.15 -22.02
CA LYS A 132 -20.22 6.71 -22.03
C LYS A 132 -19.22 6.38 -23.14
N GLU A 133 -19.33 7.04 -24.29
CA GLU A 133 -18.45 6.86 -25.44
C GLU A 133 -17.02 7.34 -25.13
N GLU A 134 -16.86 8.38 -24.31
CA GLU A 134 -15.54 8.84 -23.86
C GLU A 134 -14.85 7.84 -22.91
N LEU A 135 -15.64 7.01 -22.21
CA LEU A 135 -15.17 6.00 -21.27
C LEU A 135 -14.94 4.64 -21.92
N GLU A 136 -15.53 4.41 -23.10
CA GLU A 136 -15.41 3.13 -23.79
C GLU A 136 -13.92 2.81 -24.02
N SER A 137 -13.50 1.66 -23.49
CA SER A 137 -12.10 1.19 -23.56
C SER A 137 -11.04 2.15 -22.97
N LEU A 138 -11.43 3.12 -22.12
CA LEU A 138 -10.52 4.12 -21.58
C LEU A 138 -9.41 3.47 -20.73
N SER A 139 -8.17 3.75 -21.10
CA SER A 139 -6.94 3.34 -20.41
C SER A 139 -6.27 4.51 -19.69
N TYR A 140 -5.24 4.23 -18.89
CA TYR A 140 -4.37 5.28 -18.32
C TYR A 140 -3.62 6.02 -19.43
N GLU A 141 -3.25 5.32 -20.47
CA GLU A 141 -2.53 5.84 -21.63
C GLU A 141 -3.35 6.86 -22.39
N ASP A 142 -4.67 6.67 -22.49
CA ASP A 142 -5.59 7.57 -23.19
C ASP A 142 -5.79 8.92 -22.50
N LEU A 143 -5.34 9.08 -21.25
CA LEU A 143 -5.38 10.37 -20.57
C LEU A 143 -4.45 11.43 -21.20
N SER A 144 -3.53 11.03 -22.07
CA SER A 144 -2.71 11.92 -22.88
C SER A 144 -3.47 12.56 -24.04
N ASN A 145 -4.63 12.00 -24.44
CA ASN A 145 -5.41 12.52 -25.55
C ASN A 145 -5.93 13.94 -25.27
N SER A 146 -5.83 14.82 -26.27
CA SER A 146 -6.23 16.23 -26.16
C SER A 146 -7.73 16.46 -25.88
N LYS A 147 -8.59 15.44 -26.07
CA LYS A 147 -10.00 15.49 -25.63
C LYS A 147 -10.14 15.74 -24.11
N TRP A 148 -9.11 15.43 -23.33
CA TRP A 148 -9.06 15.65 -21.89
C TRP A 148 -8.50 17.00 -21.48
N LYS A 149 -8.21 17.92 -22.42
CA LYS A 149 -7.60 19.22 -22.12
C LYS A 149 -8.42 20.01 -21.11
N ASN A 150 -7.75 20.42 -19.99
CA ASN A 150 -8.35 21.13 -18.86
C ASN A 150 -9.47 20.34 -18.13
N ARG A 151 -9.42 18.99 -18.19
CA ARG A 151 -10.50 18.17 -17.62
C ARG A 151 -10.01 17.22 -16.51
N ILE A 152 -8.69 17.09 -16.28
CA ILE A 152 -8.11 16.12 -15.33
C ILE A 152 -7.60 16.82 -14.09
N VAL A 153 -7.86 16.25 -12.91
CA VAL A 153 -7.22 16.64 -11.65
C VAL A 153 -6.51 15.43 -11.02
N VAL A 154 -5.34 15.69 -10.45
CA VAL A 154 -4.46 14.69 -9.85
C VAL A 154 -3.62 15.29 -8.74
N ARG A 155 -3.02 14.45 -7.90
CA ARG A 155 -2.06 14.88 -6.86
C ARG A 155 -0.72 15.29 -7.46
N GLN A 156 0.10 15.95 -6.65
CA GLN A 156 1.47 16.35 -6.99
C GLN A 156 2.37 15.13 -7.28
N SER A 157 3.43 15.33 -8.06
CA SER A 157 4.42 14.31 -8.45
C SER A 157 5.17 13.69 -7.25
N ASN A 158 5.38 14.45 -6.17
CA ASN A 158 6.02 13.96 -4.95
C ASN A 158 5.17 12.95 -4.17
N ASN A 159 3.93 12.72 -4.58
CA ASN A 159 3.09 11.72 -3.96
C ASN A 159 3.47 10.31 -4.40
N ILE A 160 3.72 9.44 -3.42
CA ILE A 160 4.17 8.08 -3.64
C ILE A 160 3.22 7.25 -4.53
N TYR A 161 1.90 7.45 -4.42
CA TYR A 161 0.93 6.69 -5.22
C TYR A 161 0.98 7.08 -6.70
N ASN A 162 1.28 8.35 -7.02
CA ASN A 162 1.54 8.76 -8.40
C ASN A 162 2.85 8.17 -8.91
N GLN A 163 3.89 8.16 -8.08
CA GLN A 163 5.20 7.57 -8.46
C GLN A 163 5.06 6.08 -8.77
N SER A 164 4.40 5.31 -7.90
CA SER A 164 4.17 3.88 -8.11
C SER A 164 3.25 3.61 -9.32
N TRP A 165 2.23 4.45 -9.55
CA TRP A 165 1.38 4.35 -10.72
C TRP A 165 2.17 4.62 -12.01
N VAL A 166 2.92 5.73 -12.09
CA VAL A 166 3.74 6.06 -13.26
C VAL A 166 4.86 5.03 -13.44
N ALA A 167 5.45 4.50 -12.37
CA ALA A 167 6.41 3.40 -12.43
C ALA A 167 5.82 2.14 -13.07
N SER A 168 4.55 1.81 -12.76
CA SER A 168 3.86 0.70 -13.43
C SER A 168 3.64 0.95 -14.92
N LEU A 169 3.36 2.20 -15.31
CA LEU A 169 3.24 2.57 -16.73
C LEU A 169 4.60 2.45 -17.45
N ILE A 170 5.70 2.83 -16.81
CA ILE A 170 7.06 2.65 -17.37
C ILE A 170 7.37 1.17 -17.55
N SER A 171 7.05 0.33 -16.56
CA SER A 171 7.25 -1.12 -16.64
C SER A 171 6.55 -1.75 -17.85
N ASN A 172 5.34 -1.28 -18.15
CA ASN A 172 4.52 -1.83 -19.24
C ASN A 172 4.83 -1.22 -20.63
N ASN A 173 5.20 0.05 -20.67
CA ASN A 173 5.27 0.81 -21.93
C ASN A 173 6.67 1.29 -22.30
N GLY A 174 7.61 1.27 -21.34
CA GLY A 174 8.95 1.82 -21.47
C GLY A 174 9.02 3.34 -21.25
N SER A 175 10.16 3.80 -20.78
CA SER A 175 10.42 5.19 -20.35
C SER A 175 10.13 6.23 -21.43
N GLY A 176 10.55 5.98 -22.67
CA GLY A 176 10.37 6.96 -23.77
C GLY A 176 8.90 7.25 -24.10
N LYS A 177 8.03 6.23 -24.09
CA LYS A 177 6.59 6.43 -24.29
C LYS A 177 5.98 7.19 -23.13
N ILE A 178 6.39 6.86 -21.90
CA ILE A 178 5.82 7.49 -20.70
C ILE A 178 6.33 8.91 -20.51
N GLU A 179 7.53 9.26 -20.98
CA GLU A 179 7.96 10.66 -20.99
C GLU A 179 7.11 11.53 -21.91
N LYS A 180 6.75 11.03 -23.10
CA LYS A 180 5.82 11.71 -24.00
C LYS A 180 4.43 11.83 -23.37
N TRP A 181 3.88 10.72 -22.88
CA TRP A 181 2.59 10.66 -22.18
C TRP A 181 2.53 11.64 -21.00
N ALA A 182 3.58 11.75 -20.19
CA ALA A 182 3.64 12.66 -19.04
C ALA A 182 3.52 14.14 -19.47
N LYS A 183 4.16 14.54 -20.57
CA LYS A 183 4.02 15.90 -21.12
C LYS A 183 2.61 16.17 -21.61
N GLU A 184 1.99 15.19 -22.25
CA GLU A 184 0.65 15.31 -22.80
C GLU A 184 -0.42 15.35 -21.70
N ILE A 185 -0.36 14.46 -20.70
CA ILE A 185 -1.32 14.46 -19.59
C ILE A 185 -1.23 15.72 -18.74
N VAL A 186 -0.03 16.29 -18.54
CA VAL A 186 0.16 17.55 -17.81
C VAL A 186 -0.57 18.69 -18.53
N SER A 187 -0.58 18.71 -19.86
CA SER A 187 -1.33 19.71 -20.64
C SER A 187 -2.84 19.57 -20.51
N ASN A 188 -3.32 18.41 -20.04
CA ASN A 188 -4.72 18.10 -19.83
C ASN A 188 -5.21 18.39 -18.39
N PHE A 189 -4.32 18.80 -17.47
CA PHE A 189 -4.71 19.15 -16.12
C PHE A 189 -5.57 20.41 -16.10
N ALA A 190 -6.70 20.34 -15.40
CA ALA A 190 -7.61 21.47 -15.21
C ALA A 190 -7.02 22.55 -14.28
N ARG A 191 -6.07 22.17 -13.43
CA ARG A 191 -5.35 23.05 -12.50
C ARG A 191 -4.01 22.46 -12.10
N SER A 192 -3.16 23.27 -11.51
CA SER A 192 -1.93 22.77 -10.90
C SER A 192 -2.24 21.66 -9.87
N PRO A 193 -1.52 20.53 -9.89
CA PRO A 193 -1.71 19.44 -8.93
C PRO A 193 -1.59 19.90 -7.48
N LYS A 194 -2.58 19.57 -6.64
CA LYS A 194 -2.61 19.91 -5.21
C LYS A 194 -3.55 19.02 -4.42
N GLY A 195 -3.35 18.94 -3.11
CA GLY A 195 -4.24 18.21 -2.21
C GLY A 195 -4.05 16.69 -2.25
N ASN A 196 -4.88 15.98 -1.50
CA ASN A 196 -4.89 14.52 -1.44
C ASN A 196 -5.92 13.91 -2.41
N ASP A 197 -6.08 12.58 -2.43
CA ASP A 197 -7.02 11.89 -3.33
C ASP A 197 -8.47 12.34 -3.13
N ARG A 198 -8.92 12.60 -1.89
CA ARG A 198 -10.27 13.13 -1.65
C ARG A 198 -10.45 14.54 -2.24
N ALA A 199 -9.41 15.36 -2.20
CA ALA A 199 -9.45 16.70 -2.82
C ALA A 199 -9.62 16.63 -4.35
N GLN A 200 -9.14 15.57 -5.00
CA GLN A 200 -9.38 15.36 -6.44
C GLN A 200 -10.84 14.98 -6.69
N ILE A 201 -11.41 14.06 -5.90
CA ILE A 201 -12.82 13.67 -5.99
C ILE A 201 -13.74 14.88 -5.73
N LEU A 202 -13.44 15.67 -4.72
CA LEU A 202 -14.19 16.91 -4.40
C LEU A 202 -14.13 17.93 -5.54
N ALA A 203 -12.99 18.05 -6.23
CA ALA A 203 -12.84 18.96 -7.35
C ALA A 203 -13.77 18.57 -8.52
N VAL A 204 -13.89 17.27 -8.83
CA VAL A 204 -14.85 16.80 -9.85
C VAL A 204 -16.29 17.03 -9.40
N ALA A 205 -16.63 16.74 -8.14
CA ALA A 205 -17.94 16.99 -7.58
C ALA A 205 -18.35 18.45 -7.59
N ALA A 206 -17.38 19.36 -7.46
CA ALA A 206 -17.57 20.81 -7.52
C ALA A 206 -17.56 21.42 -8.93
N GLY A 207 -17.26 20.62 -9.98
CA GLY A 207 -17.18 21.07 -11.35
C GLY A 207 -15.86 21.71 -11.80
N GLU A 208 -14.80 21.61 -10.98
CA GLU A 208 -13.46 22.12 -11.33
C GLU A 208 -12.80 21.28 -12.43
N ALA A 209 -13.19 20.01 -12.57
CA ALA A 209 -12.68 19.06 -13.56
C ALA A 209 -13.72 17.97 -13.83
N ASP A 210 -13.51 17.22 -14.89
CA ASP A 210 -14.41 16.15 -15.28
C ASP A 210 -13.97 14.77 -14.80
N LEU A 211 -12.66 14.58 -14.59
CA LEU A 211 -12.06 13.32 -14.22
C LEU A 211 -10.97 13.54 -13.14
N ALA A 212 -11.01 12.71 -12.09
CA ALA A 212 -10.01 12.64 -11.03
C ALA A 212 -9.33 11.27 -11.01
N ILE A 213 -8.07 11.23 -10.58
CA ILE A 213 -7.32 9.99 -10.36
C ILE A 213 -7.09 9.84 -8.85
N ALA A 214 -7.63 8.73 -8.28
CA ALA A 214 -7.54 8.48 -6.84
C ALA A 214 -7.61 6.97 -6.51
N ASN A 215 -7.14 6.60 -5.32
CA ASN A 215 -7.25 5.23 -4.83
C ASN A 215 -8.68 4.92 -4.35
N THR A 216 -9.11 3.68 -4.52
CA THR A 216 -10.48 3.21 -4.23
C THR A 216 -10.95 3.48 -2.81
N TYR A 217 -10.13 3.20 -1.82
CA TYR A 217 -10.51 3.33 -0.41
C TYR A 217 -10.83 4.79 0.02
N TYR A 218 -10.27 5.81 -0.64
CA TYR A 218 -10.60 7.20 -0.32
C TYR A 218 -12.05 7.54 -0.64
N TYR A 219 -12.53 7.08 -1.78
CA TYR A 219 -13.92 7.29 -2.19
C TYR A 219 -14.90 6.50 -1.29
N ALA A 220 -14.56 5.24 -1.00
CA ALA A 220 -15.35 4.42 -0.09
C ALA A 220 -15.43 5.06 1.32
N LEU A 221 -14.32 5.63 1.81
CA LEU A 221 -14.26 6.35 3.07
C LEU A 221 -15.14 7.64 3.05
N MET A 222 -15.25 8.32 1.92
CA MET A 222 -16.18 9.44 1.77
C MET A 222 -17.62 8.96 1.77
N LEU A 223 -17.96 7.92 0.98
CA LEU A 223 -19.31 7.35 0.90
C LEU A 223 -19.81 6.80 2.23
N SER A 224 -18.92 6.24 3.07
CA SER A 224 -19.28 5.73 4.40
C SER A 224 -19.72 6.82 5.38
N GLY A 225 -19.52 8.09 5.06
CA GLY A 225 -19.81 9.22 5.94
C GLY A 225 -18.75 9.50 7.02
N GLN A 226 -17.72 8.64 7.16
CA GLN A 226 -16.66 8.83 8.17
C GLN A 226 -15.84 10.13 8.00
N LYS A 227 -15.95 10.78 6.84
CA LYS A 227 -15.30 12.08 6.55
C LYS A 227 -16.27 13.25 6.55
N GLY A 228 -17.45 13.06 7.12
CA GLY A 228 -18.49 14.07 7.26
C GLY A 228 -19.47 14.08 6.09
N LYS A 229 -20.66 14.62 6.36
CA LYS A 229 -21.79 14.63 5.44
C LYS A 229 -21.47 15.33 4.12
N ASP A 230 -20.75 16.46 4.15
CA ASP A 230 -20.41 17.21 2.94
C ASP A 230 -19.56 16.39 1.95
N GLN A 231 -18.56 15.63 2.45
CA GLN A 231 -17.77 14.75 1.62
C GLN A 231 -18.58 13.56 1.11
N GLN A 232 -19.51 13.05 1.93
CA GLN A 232 -20.42 11.97 1.51
C GLN A 232 -21.32 12.42 0.36
N GLU A 233 -21.95 13.58 0.45
CA GLU A 233 -22.80 14.13 -0.61
C GLU A 233 -21.99 14.48 -1.87
N ALA A 234 -20.76 14.96 -1.73
CA ALA A 234 -19.88 15.19 -2.86
C ALA A 234 -19.50 13.88 -3.57
N ALA A 235 -19.19 12.83 -2.82
CA ALA A 235 -18.87 11.52 -3.39
C ALA A 235 -20.02 10.95 -4.24
N LYS A 236 -21.27 11.14 -3.84
CA LYS A 236 -22.44 10.69 -4.60
C LYS A 236 -22.60 11.36 -5.98
N LYS A 237 -21.96 12.54 -6.19
CA LYS A 237 -21.98 13.27 -7.47
C LYS A 237 -20.97 12.74 -8.50
N VAL A 238 -20.08 11.85 -8.12
CA VAL A 238 -19.06 11.28 -9.00
C VAL A 238 -19.24 9.77 -9.12
N THR A 239 -18.67 9.21 -10.17
CA THR A 239 -18.78 7.76 -10.46
C THR A 239 -17.39 7.18 -10.60
N PRO A 240 -17.11 6.02 -9.98
CA PRO A 240 -15.87 5.29 -10.20
C PRO A 240 -15.85 4.67 -11.60
N PHE A 241 -14.65 4.62 -12.20
CA PHE A 241 -14.36 3.94 -13.45
C PHE A 241 -13.02 3.22 -13.35
N PHE A 242 -13.01 1.93 -13.65
CA PHE A 242 -11.81 1.08 -13.62
C PHE A 242 -11.19 1.04 -15.02
N PRO A 243 -10.03 1.66 -15.25
CA PRO A 243 -9.41 1.71 -16.57
C PRO A 243 -8.71 0.41 -16.97
N ASN A 244 -8.28 0.32 -18.24
CA ASN A 244 -7.49 -0.78 -18.81
C ASN A 244 -8.22 -2.15 -18.78
N GLN A 245 -9.54 -2.18 -18.82
CA GLN A 245 -10.29 -3.43 -18.73
C GLN A 245 -10.14 -4.33 -19.97
N ASN A 246 -9.82 -3.74 -21.12
CA ASN A 246 -9.61 -4.46 -22.38
C ASN A 246 -8.16 -4.91 -22.60
N ASP A 247 -7.25 -4.58 -21.69
CA ASP A 247 -5.85 -5.00 -21.74
C ASP A 247 -5.37 -5.61 -20.41
N ARG A 248 -4.31 -5.12 -19.80
CA ARG A 248 -3.70 -5.68 -18.57
C ARG A 248 -4.56 -5.57 -17.32
N GLY A 249 -5.56 -4.70 -17.29
CA GLY A 249 -6.36 -4.42 -16.10
C GLY A 249 -5.92 -3.19 -15.31
N THR A 250 -6.67 -2.89 -14.28
CA THR A 250 -6.47 -1.69 -13.43
C THR A 250 -5.26 -1.84 -12.51
N HIS A 251 -4.44 -0.79 -12.41
CA HIS A 251 -3.28 -0.71 -11.52
C HIS A 251 -3.63 -1.02 -10.07
N MET A 252 -2.91 -1.96 -9.50
CA MET A 252 -3.01 -2.37 -8.09
C MET A 252 -1.78 -1.93 -7.31
N ASN A 253 -1.98 -1.55 -6.05
CA ASN A 253 -0.90 -1.32 -5.10
C ASN A 253 -1.28 -1.91 -3.74
N ILE A 254 -0.35 -1.98 -2.79
CA ILE A 254 -0.51 -2.73 -1.56
C ILE A 254 -0.19 -1.90 -0.31
N SER A 255 -0.81 -2.29 0.82
CA SER A 255 -0.22 -2.14 2.13
C SER A 255 0.51 -3.44 2.48
N GLY A 256 1.70 -3.36 3.04
CA GLY A 256 2.49 -4.54 3.33
C GLY A 256 3.52 -4.31 4.43
N ALA A 257 4.22 -5.39 4.80
CA ALA A 257 5.25 -5.35 5.84
C ALA A 257 6.37 -6.36 5.57
N GLY A 258 7.56 -6.05 6.11
CA GLY A 258 8.71 -6.94 6.12
C GLY A 258 9.32 -7.04 7.51
N VAL A 259 9.90 -8.20 7.82
CA VAL A 259 10.67 -8.43 9.06
C VAL A 259 12.04 -7.78 8.91
N LEU A 260 12.40 -6.93 9.86
CA LEU A 260 13.66 -6.21 9.81
C LEU A 260 14.86 -7.14 10.01
N LYS A 261 15.98 -6.83 9.33
CA LYS A 261 17.20 -7.62 9.35
C LYS A 261 17.72 -7.89 10.77
N ASN A 262 17.65 -6.86 11.62
CA ASN A 262 18.12 -6.89 13.00
C ASN A 262 16.98 -7.08 14.01
N SER A 263 15.81 -7.60 13.57
CA SER A 263 14.67 -7.84 14.46
C SER A 263 15.10 -8.66 15.69
N PRO A 264 14.84 -8.19 16.91
CA PRO A 264 15.06 -8.99 18.11
C PRO A 264 14.07 -10.14 18.27
N ASN A 265 12.86 -10.06 17.65
CA ASN A 265 11.80 -11.05 17.78
C ASN A 265 11.27 -11.56 16.42
N PRO A 266 12.13 -12.05 15.48
CA PRO A 266 11.72 -12.36 14.10
C PRO A 266 10.65 -13.45 14.01
N LYS A 267 10.64 -14.42 14.92
CA LYS A 267 9.60 -15.47 14.96
C LYS A 267 8.23 -14.90 15.32
N ASN A 268 8.16 -13.96 16.27
CA ASN A 268 6.90 -13.29 16.66
C ASN A 268 6.43 -12.37 15.54
N ALA A 269 7.36 -11.70 14.84
CA ALA A 269 7.07 -10.87 13.67
C ALA A 269 6.42 -11.69 12.54
N ILE A 270 6.97 -12.87 12.21
CA ILE A 270 6.38 -13.77 11.20
C ILE A 270 5.01 -14.25 11.64
N LYS A 271 4.81 -14.62 12.92
CA LYS A 271 3.49 -15.01 13.45
C LYS A 271 2.47 -13.88 13.29
N LEU A 272 2.86 -12.62 13.52
CA LEU A 272 1.96 -11.49 13.30
C LEU A 272 1.63 -11.33 11.81
N LEU A 273 2.58 -11.46 10.89
CA LEU A 273 2.30 -11.45 9.44
C LEU A 273 1.32 -12.56 9.05
N GLU A 274 1.52 -13.78 9.55
CA GLU A 274 0.61 -14.90 9.30
C GLU A 274 -0.79 -14.67 9.85
N PHE A 275 -0.90 -14.07 11.05
CA PHE A 275 -2.18 -13.69 11.65
C PHE A 275 -2.91 -12.66 10.79
N LEU A 276 -2.21 -11.63 10.28
CA LEU A 276 -2.79 -10.61 9.40
C LEU A 276 -3.33 -11.19 8.08
N LEU A 277 -2.94 -12.42 7.71
CA LEU A 277 -3.45 -13.17 6.57
C LEU A 277 -4.54 -14.19 6.94
N THR A 278 -5.03 -14.22 8.19
CA THR A 278 -6.19 -15.03 8.56
C THR A 278 -7.48 -14.40 8.02
N LYS A 279 -8.51 -15.21 7.82
CA LYS A 279 -9.84 -14.74 7.40
C LYS A 279 -10.38 -13.67 8.35
N GLU A 280 -10.25 -13.88 9.67
CA GLU A 280 -10.66 -12.93 10.69
C GLU A 280 -9.97 -11.58 10.56
N ALA A 281 -8.63 -11.57 10.45
CA ALA A 281 -7.85 -10.35 10.31
C ALA A 281 -8.16 -9.63 8.99
N GLN A 282 -8.27 -10.36 7.90
CA GLN A 282 -8.60 -9.79 6.59
C GLN A 282 -10.03 -9.21 6.57
N THR A 283 -11.00 -9.89 7.18
CA THR A 283 -12.37 -9.35 7.33
C THR A 283 -12.36 -8.05 8.13
N HIS A 284 -11.58 -7.99 9.22
CA HIS A 284 -11.42 -6.76 9.99
C HIS A 284 -10.80 -5.63 9.15
N ILE A 285 -9.71 -5.92 8.42
CA ILE A 285 -9.02 -4.95 7.56
C ILE A 285 -9.98 -4.37 6.53
N VAL A 286 -10.63 -5.20 5.70
CA VAL A 286 -11.49 -4.70 4.62
C VAL A 286 -12.67 -3.89 5.11
N ASN A 287 -13.25 -4.22 6.27
CA ASN A 287 -14.40 -3.52 6.83
C ASN A 287 -14.03 -2.16 7.46
N ASN A 288 -12.79 -1.99 7.91
CA ASN A 288 -12.37 -0.77 8.60
C ASN A 288 -11.51 0.16 7.74
N THR A 289 -10.84 -0.36 6.70
CA THR A 289 -9.94 0.43 5.85
C THR A 289 -10.48 0.66 4.45
N PHE A 290 -11.51 -0.09 4.03
CA PHE A 290 -12.04 -0.11 2.66
C PHE A 290 -10.99 -0.48 1.59
N GLU A 291 -9.92 -1.17 1.99
CA GLU A 291 -8.98 -1.80 1.07
C GLU A 291 -9.52 -3.18 0.63
N TYR A 292 -9.04 -3.72 -0.49
CA TYR A 292 -9.37 -5.08 -0.90
C TYR A 292 -8.58 -6.10 -0.09
N PRO A 293 -9.15 -7.28 0.18
CA PRO A 293 -8.41 -8.37 0.82
C PRO A 293 -7.28 -8.84 -0.08
N ILE A 294 -6.20 -9.34 0.54
CA ILE A 294 -5.10 -9.95 -0.20
C ILE A 294 -5.29 -11.45 -0.40
N ILE A 295 -6.16 -12.08 0.40
CA ILE A 295 -6.51 -13.49 0.31
C ILE A 295 -7.84 -13.67 -0.43
N ASN A 296 -8.07 -14.84 -1.01
CA ASN A 296 -9.22 -15.08 -1.89
C ASN A 296 -10.54 -15.43 -1.18
N ASP A 297 -10.49 -15.83 0.09
CA ASP A 297 -11.65 -16.32 0.85
C ASP A 297 -12.31 -15.24 1.74
N VAL A 298 -12.03 -13.98 1.47
CA VAL A 298 -12.62 -12.81 2.10
C VAL A 298 -13.17 -11.85 1.05
N GLU A 299 -14.42 -11.48 1.23
CA GLU A 299 -15.09 -10.51 0.37
C GLU A 299 -14.72 -9.07 0.76
N PRO A 300 -14.60 -8.15 -0.20
CA PRO A 300 -14.47 -6.73 0.08
C PRO A 300 -15.68 -6.18 0.86
N ASN A 301 -15.49 -5.03 1.51
CA ASN A 301 -16.58 -4.28 2.14
C ASN A 301 -17.70 -3.96 1.12
N GLN A 302 -18.96 -3.91 1.56
CA GLN A 302 -20.10 -3.69 0.68
C GLN A 302 -20.00 -2.41 -0.14
N ILE A 303 -19.50 -1.31 0.45
CA ILE A 303 -19.28 -0.04 -0.30
C ILE A 303 -18.29 -0.25 -1.47
N ILE A 304 -17.24 -1.04 -1.25
CA ILE A 304 -16.27 -1.37 -2.30
C ILE A 304 -16.92 -2.24 -3.39
N LYS A 305 -17.76 -3.20 -3.02
CA LYS A 305 -18.51 -4.02 -3.98
C LYS A 305 -19.45 -3.18 -4.85
N ASP A 306 -20.16 -2.24 -4.23
CA ASP A 306 -21.11 -1.35 -4.90
C ASP A 306 -20.42 -0.37 -5.88
N MET A 307 -19.12 -0.09 -5.67
CA MET A 307 -18.30 0.69 -6.62
C MET A 307 -17.96 -0.07 -7.92
N GLY A 308 -18.11 -1.38 -7.93
CA GLY A 308 -17.70 -2.27 -9.02
C GLY A 308 -16.55 -3.17 -8.58
N ASN A 309 -16.88 -4.35 -8.05
CA ASN A 309 -15.87 -5.30 -7.56
C ASN A 309 -15.37 -6.26 -8.64
N ASP A 310 -16.17 -6.44 -9.70
CA ASP A 310 -15.85 -7.35 -10.80
C ASP A 310 -15.10 -6.60 -11.91
N PHE A 311 -13.83 -6.29 -11.63
CA PHE A 311 -12.93 -5.64 -12.57
C PHE A 311 -11.63 -6.44 -12.73
N LYS A 312 -11.07 -6.40 -13.94
CA LYS A 312 -9.75 -6.99 -14.21
C LYS A 312 -8.67 -6.19 -13.47
N GLN A 313 -8.01 -6.85 -12.53
CA GLN A 313 -6.84 -6.31 -11.83
C GLN A 313 -5.58 -6.56 -12.66
N ASP A 314 -4.68 -5.60 -12.71
CA ASP A 314 -3.36 -5.80 -13.30
C ASP A 314 -2.54 -6.72 -12.38
N LEU A 315 -2.55 -8.00 -12.70
CA LEU A 315 -1.76 -9.05 -12.04
C LEU A 315 -0.52 -9.45 -12.85
N GLU A 316 -0.34 -8.87 -14.04
CA GLU A 316 0.82 -9.09 -14.90
C GLU A 316 1.99 -8.20 -14.44
N THR A 317 1.70 -6.99 -14.02
CA THR A 317 2.71 -6.09 -13.44
C THR A 317 3.06 -6.52 -12.01
N ASN A 318 4.31 -6.92 -11.80
CA ASN A 318 4.80 -7.24 -10.46
C ASN A 318 5.02 -5.94 -9.67
N VAL A 319 4.42 -5.83 -8.48
CA VAL A 319 4.58 -4.62 -7.66
C VAL A 319 6.02 -4.37 -7.19
N ASN A 320 6.91 -5.39 -7.28
CA ASN A 320 8.34 -5.21 -7.05
C ASN A 320 8.99 -4.29 -8.10
N ASP A 321 8.43 -4.21 -9.32
CA ASP A 321 8.93 -3.36 -10.38
C ASP A 321 8.71 -1.86 -10.10
N TYR A 322 7.74 -1.52 -9.23
CA TYR A 322 7.50 -0.11 -8.88
C TYR A 322 8.76 0.54 -8.30
N THR A 323 9.47 -0.16 -7.42
CA THR A 323 10.72 0.34 -6.87
C THR A 323 11.78 0.59 -7.93
N LYS A 324 11.87 -0.30 -8.93
CA LYS A 324 12.85 -0.19 -10.01
C LYS A 324 12.70 1.12 -10.80
N TYR A 325 11.46 1.53 -11.05
CA TYR A 325 11.15 2.68 -11.90
C TYR A 325 10.68 3.92 -11.11
N GLN A 326 10.62 3.88 -9.78
CA GLN A 326 10.03 4.95 -8.98
C GLN A 326 10.78 6.28 -9.07
N SER A 327 12.12 6.26 -9.00
CA SER A 327 12.94 7.47 -9.17
C SER A 327 12.78 8.04 -10.56
N GLU A 328 12.84 7.20 -11.59
CA GLU A 328 12.66 7.59 -12.98
C GLU A 328 11.25 8.15 -13.22
N ALA A 329 10.22 7.55 -12.64
CA ALA A 329 8.85 8.06 -12.69
C ALA A 329 8.74 9.49 -12.13
N LEU A 330 9.37 9.76 -10.98
CA LEU A 330 9.41 11.10 -10.41
C LEU A 330 10.13 12.09 -11.34
N GLU A 331 11.29 11.71 -11.89
CA GLU A 331 12.05 12.54 -12.82
C GLU A 331 11.26 12.87 -14.09
N ILE A 332 10.61 11.87 -14.69
CA ILE A 332 9.74 12.04 -15.87
C ILE A 332 8.61 13.02 -15.56
N MET A 333 7.91 12.84 -14.43
CA MET A 333 6.84 13.75 -14.01
C MET A 333 7.35 15.18 -13.82
N LEU A 334 8.51 15.37 -13.17
CA LEU A 334 9.09 16.70 -12.95
C LEU A 334 9.50 17.37 -14.27
N ARG A 335 10.16 16.64 -15.19
CA ARG A 335 10.52 17.14 -16.54
C ARG A 335 9.30 17.51 -17.38
N ALA A 336 8.18 16.80 -17.17
CA ALA A 336 6.91 17.12 -17.82
C ALA A 336 6.19 18.35 -17.22
N GLY A 337 6.65 18.88 -16.08
CA GLY A 337 6.01 19.99 -15.39
C GLY A 337 4.90 19.57 -14.41
N TRP A 338 4.82 18.30 -14.07
CA TRP A 338 3.91 17.78 -13.05
C TRP A 338 4.45 18.14 -11.66
N LYS A 339 4.01 19.25 -11.11
CA LYS A 339 4.50 19.83 -9.85
C LYS A 339 3.73 19.31 -8.63
#